data_60d35c34e0f891e5dbd1e1e7513e98b0
#
_entry.id   60d35c34e0f891e5dbd1e1e7513e98b0
#
_cell.length_a   1.000
_cell.length_b   1.000
_cell.length_c   1.000
_cell.angle_alpha   90.00
_cell.angle_beta   90.00
_cell.angle_gamma   90.00
#
_symmetry.space_group_name_H-M   'P 1'
#
loop_
_entity.id
_entity.type
_entity.pdbx_description
1 polymer ?
#
loop_
_entity_poly.entity_id
_entity_poly.type
_entity_poly.pdbx_seq_one_letter_code
_entity_poly.pdbx_strand_id
1 'polypeptide(L)'
;MMINKRLIGAVPESKKYIAGNVALQWCSLCANIAMMSAVTALLAALFAGSMTQSKIVTTAVIALAAVAVRYGCTVGASRMGYLSSKAVKKTLRGAIYDKLLCLGASYSEQVKTSEVVQVAVEGVDQLETYFGAYLPQFFYAMLAPLTLFVVLCFVSVPAAVVLLVCVPLIPVAIAAVQTWAKKLLSKYWGQYTALGDTFLENLQGLTTLKIYQADAFKNDEMNVEAEKFRKITMKVLAMQLNSITIMDLIAYGGAALGVIMAATQLRAGKIDLAGALLIILLAADFFIPMRQLGSFFHIAMNGMAASDKIFRLLDLSEPAHGGVSCPAGDIVCRGLRFSYEPEREILHGVDLTIPQGKFVSLVGESGCGKSTISALLMGRNKGYTGSMTVGGAELRDIEEASLMRRNQRGIFAETHHLRQPPELPLQGYGTRQFADGQAWCGR
;
A
#
# COMPACT_ATOMS: atom_id res chain seq x y z
N MET A 1 -15.68 4.86 -2.27
CA MET A 1 -15.20 4.41 -3.58
C MET A 1 -13.88 3.67 -3.39
N MET A 2 -13.71 2.51 -4.00
CA MET A 2 -12.48 1.69 -3.89
C MET A 2 -11.35 2.17 -4.82
N ILE A 3 -11.50 3.30 -5.47
CA ILE A 3 -10.52 3.90 -6.36
C ILE A 3 -10.14 5.27 -5.81
N ASN A 4 -8.87 5.45 -5.44
CA ASN A 4 -8.33 6.74 -5.02
C ASN A 4 -7.70 7.45 -6.22
N LYS A 5 -8.37 8.52 -6.69
CA LYS A 5 -7.91 9.31 -7.84
C LYS A 5 -6.54 9.96 -7.58
N ARG A 6 -6.29 10.39 -6.34
CA ARG A 6 -5.01 11.00 -5.92
C ARG A 6 -3.87 9.98 -6.03
N LEU A 7 -4.12 8.74 -5.60
CA LEU A 7 -3.15 7.66 -5.66
C LEU A 7 -2.77 7.30 -7.11
N ILE A 8 -3.77 7.19 -8.01
CA ILE A 8 -3.53 6.93 -9.44
C ILE A 8 -2.83 8.13 -10.11
N GLY A 9 -3.07 9.34 -9.63
CA GLY A 9 -2.38 10.55 -10.08
C GLY A 9 -0.92 10.61 -9.67
N ALA A 10 -0.59 10.09 -8.49
CA ALA A 10 0.77 10.09 -7.96
C ALA A 10 1.76 9.21 -8.74
N VAL A 11 1.26 8.18 -9.47
CA VAL A 11 2.11 7.27 -10.26
C VAL A 11 1.60 7.19 -11.71
N PRO A 12 1.84 8.20 -12.55
CA PRO A 12 1.31 8.26 -13.91
C PRO A 12 1.83 7.14 -14.82
N GLU A 13 3.05 6.66 -14.59
CA GLU A 13 3.64 5.56 -15.37
C GLU A 13 2.87 4.25 -15.23
N SER A 14 2.27 3.97 -14.06
CA SER A 14 1.52 2.75 -13.82
C SER A 14 0.28 2.61 -14.71
N LYS A 15 -0.31 3.74 -15.15
CA LYS A 15 -1.51 3.76 -16.01
C LYS A 15 -1.29 3.01 -17.33
N LYS A 16 -0.11 3.17 -17.95
CA LYS A 16 0.25 2.48 -19.19
C LYS A 16 0.29 0.97 -19.00
N TYR A 17 0.89 0.52 -17.90
CA TYR A 17 1.00 -0.90 -17.58
C TYR A 17 -0.34 -1.51 -17.20
N ILE A 18 -1.19 -0.79 -16.46
CA ILE A 18 -2.55 -1.21 -16.14
C ILE A 18 -3.38 -1.36 -17.43
N ALA A 19 -3.36 -0.36 -18.31
CA ALA A 19 -4.06 -0.42 -19.59
C ALA A 19 -3.57 -1.59 -20.46
N GLY A 20 -2.25 -1.80 -20.54
CA GLY A 20 -1.66 -2.93 -21.26
C GLY A 20 -2.08 -4.29 -20.68
N ASN A 21 -2.13 -4.40 -19.34
CA ASN A 21 -2.61 -5.60 -18.66
C ASN A 21 -4.08 -5.89 -19.01
N VAL A 22 -4.95 -4.90 -18.91
CA VAL A 22 -6.38 -5.02 -19.24
C VAL A 22 -6.57 -5.41 -20.71
N ALA A 23 -5.83 -4.78 -21.64
CA ALA A 23 -5.89 -5.10 -23.06
C ALA A 23 -5.47 -6.55 -23.36
N LEU A 24 -4.40 -7.04 -22.71
CA LEU A 24 -3.95 -8.42 -22.86
C LEU A 24 -4.97 -9.42 -22.28
N GLN A 25 -5.56 -9.13 -21.11
CA GLN A 25 -6.64 -9.96 -20.55
C GLN A 25 -7.85 -9.99 -21.49
N TRP A 26 -8.22 -8.84 -22.07
CA TRP A 26 -9.31 -8.75 -23.03
C TRP A 26 -9.01 -9.53 -24.32
N CYS A 27 -7.80 -9.45 -24.88
CA CYS A 27 -7.39 -10.28 -26.01
C CYS A 27 -7.45 -11.78 -25.68
N SER A 28 -7.06 -12.17 -24.47
CA SER A 28 -7.19 -13.55 -24.00
C SER A 28 -8.65 -14.00 -23.96
N LEU A 29 -9.58 -13.12 -23.52
CA LEU A 29 -11.03 -13.39 -23.53
C LEU A 29 -11.55 -13.56 -24.96
N CYS A 30 -11.16 -12.69 -25.90
CA CYS A 30 -11.57 -12.80 -27.31
C CYS A 30 -11.08 -14.13 -27.93
N ALA A 31 -9.84 -14.54 -27.62
CA ALA A 31 -9.31 -15.82 -28.07
C ALA A 31 -10.09 -17.01 -27.46
N ASN A 32 -10.51 -16.91 -26.19
CA ASN A 32 -11.38 -17.89 -25.56
C ASN A 32 -12.74 -18.00 -26.23
N ILE A 33 -13.38 -16.86 -26.53
CA ILE A 33 -14.66 -16.82 -27.25
C ILE A 33 -14.54 -17.49 -28.63
N ALA A 34 -13.48 -17.17 -29.39
CA ALA A 34 -13.24 -17.79 -30.69
C ALA A 34 -13.03 -19.30 -30.60
N MET A 35 -12.28 -19.77 -29.60
CA MET A 35 -12.06 -21.19 -29.34
C MET A 35 -13.39 -21.89 -29.00
N MET A 36 -14.18 -21.34 -28.07
CA MET A 36 -15.45 -21.93 -27.67
C MET A 36 -16.46 -21.95 -28.81
N SER A 37 -16.50 -20.90 -29.65
CA SER A 37 -17.36 -20.86 -30.85
C SER A 37 -16.98 -21.95 -31.85
N ALA A 38 -15.69 -22.16 -32.08
CA ALA A 38 -15.23 -23.21 -32.98
C ALA A 38 -15.56 -24.63 -32.46
N VAL A 39 -15.36 -24.85 -31.16
CA VAL A 39 -15.68 -26.13 -30.51
C VAL A 39 -17.17 -26.42 -30.55
N THR A 40 -18.02 -25.43 -30.23
CA THR A 40 -19.50 -25.64 -30.26
C THR A 40 -20.01 -25.85 -31.66
N ALA A 41 -19.45 -25.17 -32.68
CA ALA A 41 -19.79 -25.41 -34.07
C ALA A 41 -19.40 -26.83 -34.53
N LEU A 42 -18.25 -27.34 -34.08
CA LEU A 42 -17.79 -28.71 -34.36
C LEU A 42 -18.74 -29.74 -33.71
N LEU A 43 -19.11 -29.53 -32.42
CA LEU A 43 -20.04 -30.42 -31.73
C LEU A 43 -21.40 -30.43 -32.39
N ALA A 44 -21.91 -29.28 -32.78
CA ALA A 44 -23.21 -29.21 -33.52
C ALA A 44 -23.13 -29.93 -34.88
N ALA A 45 -22.02 -29.80 -35.62
CA ALA A 45 -21.79 -30.51 -36.87
C ALA A 45 -21.70 -32.03 -36.67
N LEU A 46 -21.15 -32.49 -35.54
CA LEU A 46 -21.12 -33.90 -35.14
C LEU A 46 -22.54 -34.44 -34.93
N PHE A 47 -23.37 -33.76 -34.16
CA PHE A 47 -24.75 -34.14 -33.92
C PHE A 47 -25.63 -34.11 -35.19
N ALA A 48 -25.36 -33.17 -36.11
CA ALA A 48 -26.06 -33.10 -37.40
C ALA A 48 -25.57 -34.14 -38.43
N GLY A 49 -24.58 -34.96 -38.09
CA GLY A 49 -23.99 -35.95 -39.05
C GLY A 49 -23.23 -35.30 -40.21
N SER A 50 -22.96 -34.02 -40.17
CA SER A 50 -22.31 -33.22 -41.24
C SER A 50 -20.80 -33.02 -40.99
N MET A 51 -20.16 -34.00 -40.35
CA MET A 51 -18.72 -33.96 -40.05
C MET A 51 -17.89 -34.10 -41.30
N THR A 52 -16.93 -33.17 -41.46
CA THR A 52 -15.90 -33.23 -42.50
C THR A 52 -14.53 -33.18 -41.83
N GLN A 53 -13.56 -33.93 -42.34
CA GLN A 53 -12.19 -33.89 -41.80
C GLN A 53 -11.61 -32.46 -41.81
N SER A 54 -11.96 -31.64 -42.79
CA SER A 54 -11.55 -30.24 -42.84
C SER A 54 -12.07 -29.44 -41.61
N LYS A 55 -13.32 -29.64 -41.14
CA LYS A 55 -13.86 -28.97 -39.96
C LYS A 55 -13.10 -29.34 -38.69
N ILE A 56 -12.71 -30.63 -38.55
CA ILE A 56 -11.91 -31.09 -37.41
C ILE A 56 -10.56 -30.38 -37.37
N VAL A 57 -9.85 -30.40 -38.53
CA VAL A 57 -8.53 -29.77 -38.65
C VAL A 57 -8.61 -28.26 -38.38
N THR A 58 -9.59 -27.57 -38.97
CA THR A 58 -9.79 -26.13 -38.75
C THR A 58 -10.05 -25.81 -37.28
N THR A 59 -10.93 -26.56 -36.62
CA THR A 59 -11.21 -26.35 -35.18
C THR A 59 -9.96 -26.63 -34.31
N ALA A 60 -9.21 -27.68 -34.65
CA ALA A 60 -7.97 -28.00 -33.93
C ALA A 60 -6.92 -26.88 -34.10
N VAL A 61 -6.76 -26.32 -35.30
CA VAL A 61 -5.86 -25.19 -35.56
C VAL A 61 -6.31 -23.94 -34.79
N ILE A 62 -7.60 -23.60 -34.83
CA ILE A 62 -8.16 -22.45 -34.07
C ILE A 62 -7.93 -22.65 -32.56
N ALA A 63 -8.21 -23.83 -32.03
CA ALA A 63 -8.03 -24.13 -30.62
C ALA A 63 -6.55 -24.00 -30.20
N LEU A 64 -5.62 -24.58 -31.00
CA LEU A 64 -4.19 -24.48 -30.74
C LEU A 64 -3.69 -23.01 -30.78
N ALA A 65 -4.13 -22.27 -31.80
CA ALA A 65 -3.79 -20.85 -31.94
C ALA A 65 -4.35 -20.05 -30.76
N ALA A 66 -5.60 -20.28 -30.34
CA ALA A 66 -6.23 -19.60 -29.21
C ALA A 66 -5.50 -19.91 -27.90
N VAL A 67 -5.09 -21.14 -27.65
CA VAL A 67 -4.30 -21.54 -26.47
C VAL A 67 -2.95 -20.81 -26.47
N ALA A 68 -2.26 -20.76 -27.63
CA ALA A 68 -0.98 -20.07 -27.76
C ALA A 68 -1.13 -18.55 -27.48
N VAL A 69 -2.16 -17.91 -28.06
CA VAL A 69 -2.47 -16.49 -27.81
C VAL A 69 -2.80 -16.26 -26.34
N ARG A 70 -3.63 -17.08 -25.73
CA ARG A 70 -3.98 -16.98 -24.31
C ARG A 70 -2.77 -17.11 -23.40
N TYR A 71 -1.90 -18.04 -23.69
CA TYR A 71 -0.64 -18.22 -22.94
C TYR A 71 0.23 -16.97 -23.05
N GLY A 72 0.46 -16.46 -24.27
CA GLY A 72 1.22 -15.23 -24.49
C GLY A 72 0.61 -14.01 -23.79
N CYS A 73 -0.72 -13.86 -23.90
CA CYS A 73 -1.45 -12.79 -23.21
C CYS A 73 -1.35 -12.89 -21.67
N THR A 74 -1.42 -14.09 -21.11
CA THR A 74 -1.29 -14.32 -19.65
C THR A 74 0.10 -13.95 -19.15
N VAL A 75 1.15 -14.41 -19.85
CA VAL A 75 2.54 -14.04 -19.52
C VAL A 75 2.76 -12.54 -19.66
N GLY A 76 2.24 -11.94 -20.76
CA GLY A 76 2.30 -10.50 -20.98
C GLY A 76 1.57 -9.70 -19.90
N ALA A 77 0.37 -10.10 -19.52
CA ALA A 77 -0.42 -9.45 -18.46
C ALA A 77 0.29 -9.52 -17.10
N SER A 78 0.85 -10.67 -16.74
CA SER A 78 1.65 -10.85 -15.52
C SER A 78 2.88 -9.92 -15.52
N ARG A 79 3.57 -9.81 -16.66
CA ARG A 79 4.71 -8.89 -16.81
C ARG A 79 4.29 -7.42 -16.67
N MET A 80 3.15 -7.02 -17.26
CA MET A 80 2.62 -5.66 -17.11
C MET A 80 2.22 -5.37 -15.66
N GLY A 81 1.61 -6.34 -14.95
CA GLY A 81 1.32 -6.23 -13.52
C GLY A 81 2.59 -5.99 -12.69
N TYR A 82 3.64 -6.78 -12.93
CA TYR A 82 4.94 -6.61 -12.28
C TYR A 82 5.56 -5.22 -12.56
N LEU A 83 5.53 -4.75 -13.80
CA LEU A 83 6.07 -3.42 -14.15
C LEU A 83 5.28 -2.29 -13.49
N SER A 84 3.96 -2.42 -13.40
CA SER A 84 3.10 -1.49 -12.65
C SER A 84 3.49 -1.44 -11.16
N SER A 85 3.62 -2.59 -10.53
CA SER A 85 4.06 -2.74 -9.14
C SER A 85 5.43 -2.13 -8.89
N LYS A 86 6.40 -2.40 -9.77
CA LYS A 86 7.75 -1.86 -9.70
C LYS A 86 7.76 -0.33 -9.80
N ALA A 87 6.99 0.25 -10.73
CA ALA A 87 6.86 1.69 -10.88
C ALA A 87 6.31 2.35 -9.62
N VAL A 88 5.27 1.77 -9.02
CA VAL A 88 4.65 2.26 -7.79
C VAL A 88 5.63 2.23 -6.62
N LYS A 89 6.32 1.10 -6.40
CA LYS A 89 7.33 0.99 -5.34
C LYS A 89 8.41 2.05 -5.47
N LYS A 90 8.96 2.21 -6.68
CA LYS A 90 10.03 3.18 -6.93
C LYS A 90 9.56 4.61 -6.65
N THR A 91 8.41 5.00 -7.19
CA THR A 91 7.90 6.37 -7.08
C THR A 91 7.51 6.71 -5.65
N LEU A 92 6.77 5.83 -4.96
CA LEU A 92 6.30 6.13 -3.61
C LEU A 92 7.43 6.08 -2.58
N ARG A 93 8.34 5.12 -2.66
CA ARG A 93 9.50 5.09 -1.75
C ARG A 93 10.41 6.29 -1.98
N GLY A 94 10.63 6.69 -3.24
CA GLY A 94 11.34 7.93 -3.56
C GLY A 94 10.66 9.14 -2.94
N ALA A 95 9.35 9.31 -3.16
CA ALA A 95 8.60 10.43 -2.60
C ALA A 95 8.61 10.48 -1.05
N ILE A 96 8.51 9.32 -0.39
CA ILE A 96 8.61 9.24 1.07
C ILE A 96 10.02 9.64 1.52
N TYR A 97 11.05 9.13 0.85
CA TYR A 97 12.45 9.45 1.17
C TYR A 97 12.75 10.93 0.97
N ASP A 98 12.34 11.49 -0.17
CA ASP A 98 12.51 12.92 -0.47
C ASP A 98 11.78 13.79 0.57
N LYS A 99 10.55 13.39 0.96
CA LYS A 99 9.79 14.10 2.01
C LYS A 99 10.50 14.08 3.36
N LEU A 100 11.08 12.94 3.74
CA LEU A 100 11.84 12.83 4.98
C LEU A 100 13.11 13.69 4.97
N LEU A 101 13.78 13.76 3.82
CA LEU A 101 14.94 14.67 3.67
C LEU A 101 14.51 16.14 3.80
N CYS A 102 13.36 16.53 3.22
CA CYS A 102 12.83 17.89 3.37
C CYS A 102 12.37 18.21 4.80
N LEU A 103 11.85 17.23 5.54
CA LEU A 103 11.50 17.38 6.96
C LEU A 103 12.74 17.49 7.86
N GLY A 104 13.89 16.96 7.41
CA GLY A 104 15.13 16.98 8.17
C GLY A 104 15.05 16.25 9.51
N ALA A 105 15.85 16.64 10.49
CA ALA A 105 15.90 16.02 11.81
C ALA A 105 14.62 16.21 12.64
N SER A 106 13.81 17.22 12.31
CA SER A 106 12.57 17.54 13.03
C SER A 106 11.37 16.63 12.66
N TYR A 107 11.54 15.67 11.72
CA TYR A 107 10.46 14.74 11.37
C TYR A 107 9.93 13.97 12.59
N SER A 108 10.80 13.67 13.56
CA SER A 108 10.44 12.91 14.77
C SER A 108 9.48 13.65 15.71
N GLU A 109 9.37 14.98 15.59
CA GLU A 109 8.39 15.79 16.33
C GLU A 109 6.96 15.60 15.77
N GLN A 110 6.83 15.28 14.47
CA GLN A 110 5.55 15.16 13.77
C GLN A 110 5.09 13.70 13.62
N VAL A 111 6.04 12.76 13.43
CA VAL A 111 5.75 11.35 13.17
C VAL A 111 6.76 10.43 13.84
N LYS A 112 6.29 9.35 14.44
CA LYS A 112 7.17 8.32 15.04
C LYS A 112 7.97 7.60 13.95
N THR A 113 9.26 7.39 14.17
CA THR A 113 10.15 6.66 13.25
C THR A 113 9.62 5.27 12.89
N SER A 114 9.03 4.55 13.87
CA SER A 114 8.40 3.25 13.65
C SER A 114 7.25 3.31 12.64
N GLU A 115 6.42 4.36 12.70
CA GLU A 115 5.32 4.57 11.75
C GLU A 115 5.87 4.86 10.34
N VAL A 116 6.91 5.68 10.23
CA VAL A 116 7.57 5.98 8.94
C VAL A 116 8.11 4.71 8.29
N VAL A 117 8.83 3.88 9.05
CA VAL A 117 9.38 2.60 8.55
C VAL A 117 8.25 1.66 8.13
N GLN A 118 7.20 1.53 8.95
CA GLN A 118 6.05 0.69 8.62
C GLN A 118 5.35 1.16 7.32
N VAL A 119 5.15 2.46 7.17
CA VAL A 119 4.52 3.04 5.97
C VAL A 119 5.40 2.84 4.73
N ALA A 120 6.72 3.06 4.83
CA ALA A 120 7.65 2.94 3.71
C ALA A 120 7.87 1.49 3.24
N VAL A 121 7.77 0.51 4.15
CA VAL A 121 7.94 -0.92 3.84
C VAL A 121 6.59 -1.56 3.59
N GLU A 122 5.80 -1.79 4.64
CA GLU A 122 4.54 -2.54 4.56
C GLU A 122 3.46 -1.78 3.79
N GLY A 123 3.33 -0.46 4.01
CA GLY A 123 2.34 0.37 3.33
C GLY A 123 2.54 0.38 1.82
N VAL A 124 3.78 0.54 1.37
CA VAL A 124 4.10 0.53 -0.06
C VAL A 124 3.92 -0.86 -0.68
N ASP A 125 4.20 -1.95 0.07
CA ASP A 125 3.99 -3.33 -0.40
C ASP A 125 2.48 -3.66 -0.56
N GLN A 126 1.60 -3.12 0.29
CA GLN A 126 0.15 -3.22 0.08
C GLN A 126 -0.29 -2.52 -1.22
N LEU A 127 0.32 -1.39 -1.57
CA LEU A 127 0.04 -0.68 -2.82
C LEU A 127 0.60 -1.39 -4.06
N GLU A 128 1.68 -2.16 -3.92
CA GLU A 128 2.17 -3.03 -5.00
C GLU A 128 1.06 -3.95 -5.52
N THR A 129 0.41 -4.68 -4.61
CA THR A 129 -0.65 -5.62 -4.96
C THR A 129 -1.91 -4.89 -5.45
N TYR A 130 -2.21 -3.71 -4.88
CA TYR A 130 -3.31 -2.88 -5.33
C TYR A 130 -3.15 -2.45 -6.81
N PHE A 131 -1.96 -1.99 -7.22
CA PHE A 131 -1.71 -1.56 -8.60
C PHE A 131 -1.43 -2.72 -9.56
N GLY A 132 -0.75 -3.77 -9.10
CA GLY A 132 -0.35 -4.91 -9.92
C GLY A 132 -1.46 -5.91 -10.21
N ALA A 133 -2.39 -6.08 -9.27
CA ALA A 133 -3.44 -7.09 -9.37
C ALA A 133 -4.86 -6.49 -9.33
N TYR A 134 -5.18 -5.67 -8.30
CA TYR A 134 -6.55 -5.22 -8.10
C TYR A 134 -7.04 -4.25 -9.19
N LEU A 135 -6.27 -3.20 -9.51
CA LEU A 135 -6.70 -2.20 -10.52
C LEU A 135 -6.90 -2.80 -11.92
N PRO A 136 -5.96 -3.61 -12.47
CA PRO A 136 -6.20 -4.29 -13.74
C PRO A 136 -7.44 -5.17 -13.71
N GLN A 137 -7.60 -5.96 -12.63
CA GLN A 137 -8.77 -6.83 -12.49
C GLN A 137 -10.08 -6.06 -12.39
N PHE A 138 -10.07 -4.89 -11.74
CA PHE A 138 -11.26 -4.04 -11.65
C PHE A 138 -11.76 -3.60 -13.03
N PHE A 139 -10.85 -3.08 -13.88
CA PHE A 139 -11.23 -2.64 -15.22
C PHE A 139 -11.61 -3.83 -16.13
N TYR A 140 -10.88 -4.94 -16.02
CA TYR A 140 -11.20 -6.15 -16.77
C TYR A 140 -12.57 -6.75 -16.36
N ALA A 141 -12.88 -6.77 -15.07
CA ALA A 141 -14.15 -7.29 -14.56
C ALA A 141 -15.36 -6.46 -15.00
N MET A 142 -15.16 -5.19 -15.37
CA MET A 142 -16.21 -4.37 -15.99
C MET A 142 -16.32 -4.63 -17.50
N LEU A 143 -15.19 -4.81 -18.18
CA LEU A 143 -15.13 -4.97 -19.63
C LEU A 143 -15.56 -6.37 -20.10
N ALA A 144 -15.17 -7.42 -19.39
CA ALA A 144 -15.42 -8.81 -19.81
C ALA A 144 -16.90 -9.16 -19.92
N PRO A 145 -17.78 -8.89 -18.91
CA PRO A 145 -19.20 -9.17 -19.05
C PRO A 145 -19.88 -8.39 -20.17
N LEU A 146 -19.44 -7.13 -20.41
CA LEU A 146 -19.97 -6.32 -21.51
C LEU A 146 -19.62 -6.92 -22.88
N THR A 147 -18.38 -7.39 -23.04
CA THR A 147 -17.94 -8.06 -24.26
C THR A 147 -18.71 -9.35 -24.50
N LEU A 148 -18.86 -10.18 -23.47
CA LEU A 148 -19.63 -11.43 -23.54
C LEU A 148 -21.11 -11.17 -23.82
N PHE A 149 -21.68 -10.12 -23.22
CA PHE A 149 -23.06 -9.70 -23.49
C PHE A 149 -23.26 -9.40 -24.96
N VAL A 150 -22.38 -8.58 -25.56
CA VAL A 150 -22.46 -8.24 -26.99
C VAL A 150 -22.38 -9.51 -27.86
N VAL A 151 -21.43 -10.41 -27.56
CA VAL A 151 -21.28 -11.66 -28.32
C VAL A 151 -22.52 -12.56 -28.20
N LEU A 152 -23.03 -12.74 -27.00
CA LEU A 152 -24.19 -13.60 -26.76
C LEU A 152 -25.52 -12.98 -27.23
N CYS A 153 -25.64 -11.67 -27.39
CA CYS A 153 -26.80 -11.02 -28.01
C CYS A 153 -27.01 -11.47 -29.47
N PHE A 154 -25.94 -11.81 -30.21
CA PHE A 154 -26.06 -12.37 -31.55
C PHE A 154 -26.63 -13.80 -31.56
N VAL A 155 -26.56 -14.52 -30.43
CA VAL A 155 -27.06 -15.88 -30.27
C VAL A 155 -28.45 -15.89 -29.62
N SER A 156 -28.58 -15.22 -28.46
CA SER A 156 -29.85 -15.15 -27.72
C SER A 156 -29.87 -13.94 -26.79
N VAL A 157 -30.65 -12.92 -27.16
CA VAL A 157 -30.82 -11.71 -26.32
C VAL A 157 -31.38 -12.04 -24.92
N PRO A 158 -32.42 -12.90 -24.74
CA PRO A 158 -32.94 -13.19 -23.40
C PRO A 158 -31.91 -13.84 -22.48
N ALA A 159 -31.11 -14.78 -23.00
CA ALA A 159 -30.06 -15.42 -22.22
C ALA A 159 -28.94 -14.44 -21.84
N ALA A 160 -28.52 -13.60 -22.78
CA ALA A 160 -27.48 -12.56 -22.54
C ALA A 160 -27.92 -11.56 -21.47
N VAL A 161 -29.22 -11.11 -21.51
CA VAL A 161 -29.77 -10.17 -20.50
C VAL A 161 -29.82 -10.80 -19.12
N VAL A 162 -30.29 -12.05 -18.99
CA VAL A 162 -30.30 -12.76 -17.69
C VAL A 162 -28.92 -12.86 -17.09
N LEU A 163 -27.92 -13.26 -17.88
CA LEU A 163 -26.54 -13.34 -17.42
C LEU A 163 -26.02 -11.98 -16.99
N LEU A 164 -26.23 -10.92 -17.80
CA LEU A 164 -25.75 -9.57 -17.47
C LEU A 164 -26.40 -9.00 -16.20
N VAL A 165 -27.69 -9.22 -15.98
CA VAL A 165 -28.40 -8.74 -14.78
C VAL A 165 -27.92 -9.44 -13.51
N CYS A 166 -27.47 -10.70 -13.60
CA CYS A 166 -26.90 -11.42 -12.46
C CYS A 166 -25.49 -10.94 -12.05
N VAL A 167 -24.71 -10.36 -12.97
CA VAL A 167 -23.33 -9.91 -12.68
C VAL A 167 -23.26 -8.87 -11.56
N PRO A 168 -24.07 -7.80 -11.54
CA PRO A 168 -24.04 -6.79 -10.48
C PRO A 168 -24.41 -7.31 -9.08
N LEU A 169 -25.04 -8.49 -8.98
CA LEU A 169 -25.37 -9.08 -7.68
C LEU A 169 -24.12 -9.41 -6.86
N ILE A 170 -23.00 -9.74 -7.51
CA ILE A 170 -21.74 -10.01 -6.82
C ILE A 170 -21.21 -8.77 -6.09
N PRO A 171 -20.98 -7.60 -6.72
CA PRO A 171 -20.55 -6.41 -5.99
C PRO A 171 -21.57 -5.92 -4.96
N VAL A 172 -22.88 -6.11 -5.19
CA VAL A 172 -23.91 -5.80 -4.18
C VAL A 172 -23.75 -6.69 -2.95
N ALA A 173 -23.56 -8.00 -3.13
CA ALA A 173 -23.33 -8.93 -2.02
C ALA A 173 -22.04 -8.59 -1.26
N ILE A 174 -20.96 -8.23 -1.95
CA ILE A 174 -19.72 -7.76 -1.34
C ILE A 174 -19.99 -6.52 -0.49
N ALA A 175 -20.70 -5.52 -1.02
CA ALA A 175 -21.03 -4.29 -0.31
C ALA A 175 -21.88 -4.55 0.95
N ALA A 176 -22.82 -5.49 0.90
CA ALA A 176 -23.65 -5.89 2.04
C ALA A 176 -22.81 -6.49 3.19
N VAL A 177 -21.82 -7.33 2.87
CA VAL A 177 -20.92 -7.95 3.85
C VAL A 177 -19.90 -6.95 4.41
N GLN A 178 -19.57 -5.90 3.66
CA GLN A 178 -18.48 -4.97 3.94
C GLN A 178 -18.61 -4.25 5.29
N THR A 179 -19.82 -3.82 5.65
CA THR A 179 -20.06 -3.06 6.89
C THR A 179 -19.76 -3.90 8.14
N TRP A 180 -20.17 -5.16 8.11
CA TRP A 180 -19.88 -6.12 9.18
C TRP A 180 -18.39 -6.51 9.22
N ALA A 181 -17.80 -6.73 8.05
CA ALA A 181 -16.37 -7.03 7.88
C ALA A 181 -15.47 -5.95 8.46
N LYS A 182 -15.76 -4.67 8.23
CA LYS A 182 -14.97 -3.54 8.79
C LYS A 182 -14.91 -3.56 10.31
N LYS A 183 -16.05 -3.79 10.98
CA LYS A 183 -16.11 -3.83 12.45
C LYS A 183 -15.30 -4.99 13.03
N LEU A 184 -15.36 -6.15 12.38
CA LEU A 184 -14.63 -7.34 12.79
C LEU A 184 -13.13 -7.17 12.56
N LEU A 185 -12.74 -6.59 11.42
CA LEU A 185 -11.34 -6.34 11.06
C LEU A 185 -10.70 -5.29 11.99
N SER A 186 -11.44 -4.25 12.39
CA SER A 186 -10.96 -3.28 13.39
C SER A 186 -10.64 -3.95 14.73
N LYS A 187 -11.49 -4.88 15.20
CA LYS A 187 -11.21 -5.67 16.41
C LYS A 187 -9.99 -6.58 16.26
N TYR A 188 -9.84 -7.19 15.10
CA TYR A 188 -8.68 -8.02 14.78
C TYR A 188 -7.37 -7.22 14.90
N TRP A 189 -7.30 -6.05 14.23
CA TRP A 189 -6.12 -5.20 14.29
C TRP A 189 -5.83 -4.69 15.71
N GLY A 190 -6.86 -4.31 16.47
CA GLY A 190 -6.68 -3.94 17.89
C GLY A 190 -6.06 -5.06 18.73
N GLN A 191 -6.55 -6.30 18.56
CA GLN A 191 -6.02 -7.45 19.29
C GLN A 191 -4.61 -7.86 18.84
N TYR A 192 -4.33 -7.71 17.53
CA TYR A 192 -3.00 -7.95 16.96
C TYR A 192 -1.95 -7.00 17.55
N THR A 193 -2.29 -5.70 17.60
CA THR A 193 -1.39 -4.69 18.16
C THR A 193 -1.17 -4.95 19.66
N ALA A 194 -2.23 -5.21 20.44
CA ALA A 194 -2.12 -5.49 21.86
C ALA A 194 -1.22 -6.71 22.15
N LEU A 195 -1.37 -7.80 21.37
CA LEU A 195 -0.51 -8.98 21.48
C LEU A 195 0.96 -8.64 21.17
N GLY A 196 1.19 -7.84 20.12
CA GLY A 196 2.53 -7.39 19.72
C GLY A 196 3.19 -6.53 20.78
N ASP A 197 2.45 -5.59 21.37
CA ASP A 197 2.93 -4.71 22.43
C ASP A 197 3.30 -5.51 23.69
N THR A 198 2.45 -6.44 24.13
CA THR A 198 2.73 -7.34 25.28
C THR A 198 3.95 -8.22 25.02
N PHE A 199 4.09 -8.75 23.79
CA PHE A 199 5.27 -9.55 23.42
C PHE A 199 6.55 -8.71 23.49
N LEU A 200 6.53 -7.50 22.95
CA LEU A 200 7.70 -6.61 22.93
C LEU A 200 8.07 -6.16 24.33
N GLU A 201 7.09 -5.83 25.18
CA GLU A 201 7.29 -5.50 26.60
C GLU A 201 7.97 -6.66 27.36
N ASN A 202 7.46 -7.88 27.18
CA ASN A 202 8.03 -9.07 27.80
C ASN A 202 9.46 -9.34 27.32
N LEU A 203 9.74 -9.13 26.04
CA LEU A 203 11.09 -9.31 25.46
C LEU A 203 12.07 -8.26 26.00
N GLN A 204 11.66 -7.00 26.08
CA GLN A 204 12.48 -5.92 26.63
C GLN A 204 12.71 -6.09 28.13
N GLY A 205 11.71 -6.59 28.86
CA GLY A 205 11.76 -6.87 30.29
C GLY A 205 12.33 -8.25 30.67
N LEU A 206 12.87 -9.04 29.71
CA LEU A 206 13.23 -10.45 29.94
C LEU A 206 14.21 -10.64 31.10
N THR A 207 15.21 -9.79 31.22
CA THR A 207 16.19 -9.82 32.35
C THR A 207 15.47 -9.62 33.67
N THR A 208 14.59 -8.64 33.75
CA THR A 208 13.79 -8.35 34.95
C THR A 208 12.88 -9.54 35.32
N LEU A 209 12.20 -10.11 34.33
CA LEU A 209 11.34 -11.29 34.54
C LEU A 209 12.10 -12.48 35.11
N LYS A 210 13.33 -12.71 34.62
CA LYS A 210 14.20 -13.79 35.12
C LYS A 210 14.69 -13.53 36.55
N ILE A 211 15.08 -12.29 36.85
CA ILE A 211 15.52 -11.92 38.25
C ILE A 211 14.38 -12.14 39.25
N TYR A 212 13.16 -11.75 38.91
CA TYR A 212 11.99 -11.88 39.78
C TYR A 212 11.27 -13.23 39.65
N GLN A 213 11.76 -14.17 38.84
CA GLN A 213 11.15 -15.49 38.56
C GLN A 213 9.67 -15.40 38.14
N ALA A 214 9.32 -14.32 37.42
CA ALA A 214 7.96 -14.02 36.99
C ALA A 214 7.66 -14.53 35.56
N ASP A 215 8.56 -15.30 34.97
CA ASP A 215 8.44 -15.80 33.58
C ASP A 215 7.24 -16.75 33.40
N ALA A 216 6.94 -17.61 34.35
CA ALA A 216 5.77 -18.48 34.28
C ALA A 216 4.46 -17.68 34.27
N PHE A 217 4.32 -16.69 35.15
CA PHE A 217 3.14 -15.80 35.18
C PHE A 217 2.95 -15.04 33.88
N LYS A 218 4.02 -14.45 33.35
CA LYS A 218 3.96 -13.72 32.08
C LYS A 218 3.71 -14.62 30.86
N ASN A 219 4.18 -15.88 30.92
CA ASN A 219 3.85 -16.86 29.90
C ASN A 219 2.35 -17.20 29.87
N ASP A 220 1.73 -17.36 31.07
CA ASP A 220 0.30 -17.63 31.15
C ASP A 220 -0.54 -16.44 30.67
N GLU A 221 -0.15 -15.20 31.04
CA GLU A 221 -0.77 -13.97 30.52
C GLU A 221 -0.68 -13.91 29.01
N MET A 222 0.49 -14.20 28.45
CA MET A 222 0.72 -14.22 26.99
C MET A 222 -0.13 -15.29 26.29
N ASN A 223 -0.28 -16.47 26.89
CA ASN A 223 -1.14 -17.54 26.37
C ASN A 223 -2.62 -17.11 26.33
N VAL A 224 -3.10 -16.36 27.33
CA VAL A 224 -4.46 -15.81 27.34
C VAL A 224 -4.65 -14.80 26.21
N GLU A 225 -3.70 -13.89 26.00
CA GLU A 225 -3.78 -12.92 24.91
C GLU A 225 -3.67 -13.61 23.54
N ALA A 226 -2.79 -14.59 23.37
CA ALA A 226 -2.69 -15.40 22.17
C ALA A 226 -3.99 -16.14 21.86
N GLU A 227 -4.68 -16.69 22.88
CA GLU A 227 -5.97 -17.35 22.68
C GLU A 227 -7.09 -16.37 22.30
N LYS A 228 -7.10 -15.15 22.84
CA LYS A 228 -8.01 -14.08 22.40
C LYS A 228 -7.77 -13.74 20.93
N PHE A 229 -6.50 -13.59 20.55
CA PHE A 229 -6.10 -13.32 19.16
C PHE A 229 -6.51 -14.48 18.23
N ARG A 230 -6.25 -15.72 18.62
CA ARG A 230 -6.68 -16.90 17.88
C ARG A 230 -8.20 -16.90 17.61
N LYS A 231 -9.00 -16.63 18.63
CA LYS A 231 -10.48 -16.59 18.51
C LYS A 231 -10.95 -15.52 17.54
N ILE A 232 -10.37 -14.32 17.57
CA ILE A 232 -10.75 -13.25 16.64
C ILE A 232 -10.28 -13.56 15.22
N THR A 233 -9.08 -14.13 15.05
CA THR A 233 -8.55 -14.59 13.77
C THR A 233 -9.47 -15.63 13.12
N MET A 234 -9.93 -16.62 13.87
CA MET A 234 -10.88 -17.61 13.37
C MET A 234 -12.22 -17.00 12.94
N LYS A 235 -12.72 -15.97 13.66
CA LYS A 235 -13.92 -15.24 13.24
C LYS A 235 -13.72 -14.47 11.93
N VAL A 236 -12.55 -13.84 11.75
CA VAL A 236 -12.19 -13.16 10.50
C VAL A 236 -12.09 -14.15 9.36
N LEU A 237 -11.43 -15.29 9.58
CA LEU A 237 -11.32 -16.34 8.58
C LEU A 237 -12.70 -16.91 8.17
N ALA A 238 -13.56 -17.21 9.14
CA ALA A 238 -14.94 -17.67 8.88
C ALA A 238 -15.74 -16.64 8.07
N MET A 239 -15.61 -15.35 8.41
CA MET A 239 -16.21 -14.26 7.65
C MET A 239 -15.73 -14.23 6.19
N GLN A 240 -14.41 -14.37 5.97
CA GLN A 240 -13.83 -14.38 4.63
C GLN A 240 -14.33 -15.56 3.81
N LEU A 241 -14.35 -16.76 4.39
CA LEU A 241 -14.84 -17.98 3.73
C LEU A 241 -16.33 -17.85 3.40
N ASN A 242 -17.16 -17.35 4.31
CA ASN A 242 -18.59 -17.12 4.05
C ASN A 242 -18.80 -16.08 2.93
N SER A 243 -18.00 -15.02 2.88
CA SER A 243 -18.05 -14.06 1.78
C SER A 243 -17.77 -14.72 0.43
N ILE A 244 -16.73 -15.57 0.36
CA ILE A 244 -16.38 -16.30 -0.87
C ILE A 244 -17.52 -17.24 -1.25
N THR A 245 -18.09 -17.99 -0.29
CA THR A 245 -19.21 -18.90 -0.53
C THR A 245 -20.44 -18.18 -1.09
N ILE A 246 -20.78 -16.99 -0.57
CA ILE A 246 -21.89 -16.18 -1.08
C ILE A 246 -21.60 -15.73 -2.53
N MET A 247 -20.38 -15.27 -2.82
CA MET A 247 -19.99 -14.89 -4.17
C MET A 247 -20.05 -16.07 -5.14
N ASP A 248 -19.58 -17.24 -4.72
CA ASP A 248 -19.64 -18.47 -5.51
C ASP A 248 -21.07 -18.93 -5.78
N LEU A 249 -21.93 -18.84 -4.77
CA LEU A 249 -23.36 -19.16 -4.92
C LEU A 249 -24.02 -18.25 -5.96
N ILE A 250 -23.73 -16.95 -5.94
CA ILE A 250 -24.28 -16.01 -6.94
C ILE A 250 -23.69 -16.29 -8.34
N ALA A 251 -22.39 -16.55 -8.43
CA ALA A 251 -21.70 -16.79 -9.70
C ALA A 251 -22.22 -18.09 -10.36
N TYR A 252 -22.23 -19.20 -9.63
CA TYR A 252 -22.72 -20.47 -10.15
C TYR A 252 -24.24 -20.50 -10.31
N GLY A 253 -25.00 -19.83 -9.43
CA GLY A 253 -26.43 -19.65 -9.57
C GLY A 253 -26.79 -18.85 -10.83
N GLY A 254 -26.07 -17.75 -11.09
CA GLY A 254 -26.23 -16.97 -12.32
C GLY A 254 -25.88 -17.75 -13.57
N ALA A 255 -24.79 -18.53 -13.55
CA ALA A 255 -24.44 -19.42 -14.65
C ALA A 255 -25.49 -20.49 -14.88
N ALA A 256 -26.06 -21.10 -13.80
CA ALA A 256 -27.12 -22.06 -13.90
C ALA A 256 -28.41 -21.47 -14.54
N LEU A 257 -28.75 -20.22 -14.19
CA LEU A 257 -29.87 -19.51 -14.86
C LEU A 257 -29.61 -19.33 -16.35
N GLY A 258 -28.37 -18.99 -16.74
CA GLY A 258 -27.94 -18.93 -18.14
C GLY A 258 -28.12 -20.26 -18.86
N VAL A 259 -27.74 -21.37 -18.23
CA VAL A 259 -27.89 -22.73 -18.76
C VAL A 259 -29.41 -23.10 -18.93
N ILE A 260 -30.24 -22.79 -17.93
CA ILE A 260 -31.68 -23.00 -17.99
C ILE A 260 -32.29 -22.20 -19.14
N MET A 261 -31.89 -20.93 -19.29
CA MET A 261 -32.36 -20.09 -20.41
C MET A 261 -31.90 -20.64 -21.75
N ALA A 262 -30.67 -21.11 -21.90
CA ALA A 262 -30.18 -21.73 -23.13
C ALA A 262 -31.01 -22.98 -23.48
N ALA A 263 -31.26 -23.86 -22.49
CA ALA A 263 -32.06 -25.07 -22.68
C ALA A 263 -33.52 -24.77 -23.06
N THR A 264 -34.13 -23.77 -22.42
CA THR A 264 -35.51 -23.35 -22.74
C THR A 264 -35.65 -22.74 -24.13
N GLN A 265 -34.66 -21.93 -24.56
CA GLN A 265 -34.64 -21.34 -25.90
C GLN A 265 -34.35 -22.38 -26.97
N LEU A 266 -33.51 -23.37 -26.71
CA LEU A 266 -33.24 -24.51 -27.60
C LEU A 266 -34.49 -25.36 -27.76
N ARG A 267 -35.21 -25.70 -26.66
CA ARG A 267 -36.47 -26.44 -26.70
C ARG A 267 -37.57 -25.71 -27.48
N ALA A 268 -37.56 -24.35 -27.38
CA ALA A 268 -38.50 -23.50 -28.12
C ALA A 268 -38.11 -23.34 -29.62
N GLY A 269 -37.01 -23.93 -30.08
CA GLY A 269 -36.53 -23.83 -31.46
C GLY A 269 -36.03 -22.44 -31.86
N LYS A 270 -35.74 -21.57 -30.87
CA LYS A 270 -35.29 -20.16 -31.13
C LYS A 270 -33.81 -20.04 -31.32
N ILE A 271 -33.02 -20.99 -30.85
CA ILE A 271 -31.57 -21.09 -31.03
C ILE A 271 -31.19 -22.51 -31.51
N ASP A 272 -30.10 -22.60 -32.22
CA ASP A 272 -29.51 -23.86 -32.62
C ASP A 272 -28.71 -24.52 -31.50
N LEU A 273 -28.31 -25.77 -31.71
CA LEU A 273 -27.52 -26.53 -30.74
C LEU A 273 -26.14 -25.87 -30.46
N ALA A 274 -25.52 -25.30 -31.53
CA ALA A 274 -24.23 -24.63 -31.37
C ALA A 274 -24.35 -23.41 -30.46
N GLY A 275 -25.39 -22.59 -30.66
CA GLY A 275 -25.68 -21.42 -29.82
C GLY A 275 -26.00 -21.79 -28.38
N ALA A 276 -26.79 -22.86 -28.16
CA ALA A 276 -27.08 -23.32 -26.79
C ALA A 276 -25.78 -23.77 -26.07
N LEU A 277 -24.96 -24.57 -26.72
CA LEU A 277 -23.68 -25.01 -26.16
C LEU A 277 -22.72 -23.82 -25.91
N LEU A 278 -22.71 -22.82 -26.81
CA LEU A 278 -21.88 -21.62 -26.62
C LEU A 278 -22.31 -20.82 -25.37
N ILE A 279 -23.61 -20.63 -25.15
CA ILE A 279 -24.12 -19.97 -23.95
C ILE A 279 -23.71 -20.74 -22.70
N ILE A 280 -23.85 -22.09 -22.70
CA ILE A 280 -23.48 -22.94 -21.57
C ILE A 280 -21.99 -22.82 -21.24
N LEU A 281 -21.11 -22.89 -22.24
CA LEU A 281 -19.66 -22.84 -22.04
C LEU A 281 -19.18 -21.45 -21.62
N LEU A 282 -19.79 -20.38 -22.14
CA LEU A 282 -19.42 -19.01 -21.79
C LEU A 282 -20.13 -18.48 -20.54
N ALA A 283 -21.18 -19.14 -20.04
CA ALA A 283 -21.93 -18.69 -18.87
C ALA A 283 -21.05 -18.46 -17.64
N ALA A 284 -20.07 -19.34 -17.41
CA ALA A 284 -19.13 -19.20 -16.31
C ALA A 284 -18.20 -17.98 -16.48
N ASP A 285 -17.80 -17.69 -17.71
CA ASP A 285 -16.88 -16.60 -18.03
C ASP A 285 -17.47 -15.21 -17.74
N PHE A 286 -18.80 -15.07 -17.66
CA PHE A 286 -19.46 -13.85 -17.20
C PHE A 286 -19.15 -13.50 -15.75
N PHE A 287 -19.03 -14.49 -14.90
CA PHE A 287 -18.95 -14.33 -13.44
C PHE A 287 -17.52 -14.43 -12.91
N ILE A 288 -16.64 -15.18 -13.58
CA ILE A 288 -15.25 -15.39 -13.13
C ILE A 288 -14.50 -14.07 -12.90
N PRO A 289 -14.54 -13.05 -13.80
CA PRO A 289 -13.83 -11.79 -13.58
C PRO A 289 -14.33 -11.03 -12.34
N MET A 290 -15.66 -11.00 -12.12
CA MET A 290 -16.25 -10.34 -10.94
C MET A 290 -15.97 -11.10 -9.65
N ARG A 291 -16.01 -12.43 -9.68
CA ARG A 291 -15.64 -13.27 -8.55
C ARG A 291 -14.18 -13.06 -8.14
N GLN A 292 -13.26 -12.99 -9.10
CA GLN A 292 -11.86 -12.68 -8.87
C GLN A 292 -11.69 -11.27 -8.29
N LEU A 293 -12.42 -10.28 -8.80
CA LEU A 293 -12.44 -8.94 -8.22
C LEU A 293 -12.89 -8.97 -6.76
N GLY A 294 -13.87 -9.80 -6.43
CA GLY A 294 -14.34 -9.98 -5.06
C GLY A 294 -13.26 -10.54 -4.12
N SER A 295 -12.44 -11.49 -4.59
CA SER A 295 -11.33 -12.03 -3.80
C SER A 295 -10.23 -10.97 -3.54
N PHE A 296 -10.05 -10.01 -4.44
CA PHE A 296 -9.13 -8.89 -4.27
C PHE A 296 -9.67 -7.75 -3.40
N PHE A 297 -10.91 -7.86 -2.92
CA PHE A 297 -11.52 -6.80 -2.12
C PHE A 297 -10.71 -6.42 -0.87
N HIS A 298 -10.21 -7.42 -0.14
CA HIS A 298 -9.39 -7.17 1.06
C HIS A 298 -8.08 -6.48 0.73
N ILE A 299 -7.48 -6.81 -0.41
CA ILE A 299 -6.27 -6.15 -0.93
C ILE A 299 -6.56 -4.67 -1.22
N ALA A 300 -7.71 -4.38 -1.85
CA ALA A 300 -8.12 -3.01 -2.11
C ALA A 300 -8.30 -2.20 -0.82
N MET A 301 -8.92 -2.78 0.20
CA MET A 301 -9.09 -2.11 1.50
C MET A 301 -7.77 -1.83 2.19
N ASN A 302 -6.86 -2.80 2.23
CA ASN A 302 -5.53 -2.62 2.82
C ASN A 302 -4.73 -1.57 2.05
N GLY A 303 -4.77 -1.60 0.71
CA GLY A 303 -4.13 -0.60 -0.14
C GLY A 303 -4.68 0.82 0.08
N MET A 304 -6.00 0.96 0.26
CA MET A 304 -6.61 2.26 0.59
C MET A 304 -6.16 2.77 1.96
N ALA A 305 -6.15 1.92 2.99
CA ALA A 305 -5.68 2.29 4.32
C ALA A 305 -4.18 2.67 4.32
N ALA A 306 -3.36 1.94 3.57
CA ALA A 306 -1.95 2.26 3.37
C ALA A 306 -1.77 3.60 2.64
N SER A 307 -2.59 3.83 1.59
CA SER A 307 -2.61 5.09 0.84
C SER A 307 -2.87 6.30 1.76
N ASP A 308 -3.85 6.20 2.65
CA ASP A 308 -4.20 7.28 3.56
C ASP A 308 -3.04 7.60 4.53
N LYS A 309 -2.35 6.58 5.03
CA LYS A 309 -1.15 6.76 5.86
C LYS A 309 0.01 7.39 5.08
N ILE A 310 0.27 6.93 3.85
CA ILE A 310 1.31 7.48 2.99
C ILE A 310 1.05 8.95 2.68
N PHE A 311 -0.18 9.29 2.28
CA PHE A 311 -0.51 10.68 1.99
C PHE A 311 -0.49 11.57 3.24
N ARG A 312 -0.89 11.05 4.41
CA ARG A 312 -0.70 11.78 5.67
C ARG A 312 0.77 12.13 5.91
N LEU A 313 1.69 11.20 5.65
CA LEU A 313 3.12 11.44 5.75
C LEU A 313 3.62 12.46 4.71
N LEU A 314 3.18 12.34 3.46
CA LEU A 314 3.57 13.24 2.38
C LEU A 314 3.01 14.66 2.54
N ASP A 315 1.86 14.81 3.21
CA ASP A 315 1.18 16.08 3.47
C ASP A 315 1.66 16.79 4.74
N LEU A 316 2.63 16.20 5.48
CA LEU A 316 3.21 16.88 6.65
C LEU A 316 3.80 18.23 6.25
N SER A 317 3.60 19.21 7.12
CA SER A 317 4.14 20.56 6.92
C SER A 317 5.66 20.53 6.94
N GLU A 318 6.27 21.06 5.90
CA GLU A 318 7.70 21.25 5.87
C GLU A 318 8.10 22.40 6.79
N PRO A 319 9.18 22.26 7.58
CA PRO A 319 9.68 23.36 8.37
C PRO A 319 10.05 24.52 7.45
N ALA A 320 9.73 25.74 7.85
CA ALA A 320 10.15 26.90 7.12
C ALA A 320 11.69 26.90 6.97
N HIS A 321 12.17 26.89 5.75
CA HIS A 321 13.58 27.04 5.47
C HIS A 321 13.96 28.51 5.61
N GLY A 322 14.84 28.81 6.56
CA GLY A 322 15.44 30.14 6.65
C GLY A 322 16.22 30.46 5.38
N GLY A 323 16.16 31.69 4.91
CA GLY A 323 16.87 32.16 3.72
C GLY A 323 18.19 32.87 4.03
N VAL A 324 18.54 33.01 5.32
CA VAL A 324 19.72 33.78 5.75
C VAL A 324 20.91 32.84 5.90
N SER A 325 22.02 33.16 5.25
CA SER A 325 23.30 32.44 5.48
C SER A 325 23.72 32.66 6.94
N CYS A 326 24.23 31.61 7.59
CA CYS A 326 24.63 31.64 9.00
C CYS A 326 25.76 32.66 9.22
N PRO A 327 25.50 33.82 9.89
CA PRO A 327 26.51 34.84 10.05
C PRO A 327 27.52 34.43 11.13
N ALA A 328 28.71 34.99 11.06
CA ALA A 328 29.72 34.84 12.11
C ALA A 328 29.39 35.72 13.30
N GLY A 329 29.55 35.23 14.52
CA GLY A 329 29.32 35.99 15.76
C GLY A 329 28.92 35.08 16.93
N ASP A 330 28.57 35.72 18.03
CA ASP A 330 28.18 35.06 19.27
C ASP A 330 26.82 34.36 19.11
N ILE A 331 26.64 33.30 19.90
CA ILE A 331 25.32 32.66 20.05
C ILE A 331 24.68 33.21 21.31
N VAL A 332 23.50 33.80 21.18
CA VAL A 332 22.76 34.39 22.30
C VAL A 332 21.37 33.81 22.39
N CYS A 333 21.08 33.19 23.51
CA CYS A 333 19.75 32.69 23.86
C CYS A 333 19.14 33.64 24.91
N ARG A 334 17.88 34.06 24.73
CA ARG A 334 17.14 34.90 25.66
C ARG A 334 15.76 34.35 25.93
N GLY A 335 15.48 34.08 27.21
CA GLY A 335 14.18 33.56 27.65
C GLY A 335 13.79 32.27 26.95
N LEU A 336 14.75 31.39 26.62
CA LEU A 336 14.54 30.20 25.82
C LEU A 336 13.68 29.19 26.57
N ARG A 337 12.52 28.83 26.00
CA ARG A 337 11.61 27.80 26.53
C ARG A 337 11.39 26.73 25.45
N PHE A 338 11.31 25.48 25.89
CA PHE A 338 11.07 24.36 25.00
C PHE A 338 10.41 23.18 25.71
N SER A 339 9.49 22.54 25.00
CA SER A 339 8.78 21.30 25.41
C SER A 339 8.81 20.29 24.27
N TYR A 340 9.11 19.02 24.54
CA TYR A 340 8.89 17.94 23.58
C TYR A 340 7.41 17.53 23.51
N GLU A 341 6.71 17.63 24.65
CA GLU A 341 5.28 17.35 24.78
C GLU A 341 4.61 18.59 25.39
N PRO A 342 3.37 18.90 25.01
CA PRO A 342 2.68 20.13 25.49
C PRO A 342 2.58 20.25 27.02
N GLU A 343 2.55 19.10 27.72
CA GLU A 343 2.35 19.03 29.17
C GLU A 343 3.66 19.10 29.98
N ARG A 344 4.82 19.02 29.33
CA ARG A 344 6.12 18.96 30.03
C ARG A 344 7.13 19.93 29.44
N GLU A 345 7.26 21.10 30.06
CA GLU A 345 8.31 22.06 29.71
C GLU A 345 9.69 21.54 30.22
N ILE A 346 10.70 21.60 29.35
CA ILE A 346 12.07 21.18 29.64
C ILE A 346 13.00 22.37 29.88
N LEU A 347 12.82 23.43 29.10
CA LEU A 347 13.56 24.69 29.25
C LEU A 347 12.63 25.78 29.74
N HIS A 348 12.90 26.36 30.89
CA HIS A 348 12.04 27.29 31.60
C HIS A 348 12.55 28.76 31.55
N GLY A 349 12.91 29.26 30.35
CA GLY A 349 13.39 30.63 30.18
C GLY A 349 14.90 30.75 30.40
N VAL A 350 15.67 30.02 29.60
CA VAL A 350 17.14 29.98 29.72
C VAL A 350 17.77 31.16 28.97
N ASP A 351 18.65 31.87 29.66
CA ASP A 351 19.52 32.91 29.13
C ASP A 351 20.96 32.38 29.06
N LEU A 352 21.55 32.41 27.85
CA LEU A 352 22.88 31.88 27.63
C LEU A 352 23.60 32.68 26.53
N THR A 353 24.85 33.03 26.75
CA THR A 353 25.71 33.63 25.71
C THR A 353 26.94 32.77 25.50
N ILE A 354 27.19 32.34 24.26
CA ILE A 354 28.39 31.62 23.83
C ILE A 354 29.20 32.56 22.93
N PRO A 355 30.27 33.18 23.41
CA PRO A 355 31.10 34.07 22.59
C PRO A 355 31.78 33.30 21.46
N GLN A 356 31.93 33.94 20.30
CA GLN A 356 32.60 33.33 19.16
C GLN A 356 34.03 32.95 19.50
N GLY A 357 34.44 31.73 19.13
CA GLY A 357 35.80 31.23 19.35
C GLY A 357 36.13 30.88 20.81
N LYS A 358 35.16 30.89 21.71
CA LYS A 358 35.35 30.47 23.09
C LYS A 358 34.76 29.09 23.33
N PHE A 359 35.41 28.31 24.20
CA PHE A 359 34.90 27.06 24.71
C PHE A 359 33.98 27.33 25.91
N VAL A 360 32.71 26.88 25.83
CA VAL A 360 31.71 26.99 26.90
C VAL A 360 31.22 25.59 27.27
N SER A 361 31.31 25.25 28.55
CA SER A 361 30.83 23.94 29.07
C SER A 361 29.49 24.12 29.75
N LEU A 362 28.49 23.34 29.34
CA LEU A 362 27.18 23.26 29.99
C LEU A 362 27.22 22.17 31.08
N VAL A 363 27.17 22.56 32.34
CA VAL A 363 27.23 21.66 33.50
C VAL A 363 25.93 21.74 34.29
N GLY A 364 25.46 20.63 34.84
CA GLY A 364 24.27 20.54 35.66
C GLY A 364 23.78 19.10 35.82
N GLU A 365 22.73 18.90 36.58
CA GLU A 365 22.15 17.59 36.89
C GLU A 365 21.64 16.86 35.63
N SER A 366 21.54 15.53 35.69
CA SER A 366 20.97 14.75 34.60
C SER A 366 19.49 15.13 34.39
N GLY A 367 19.11 15.40 33.15
CA GLY A 367 17.72 15.81 32.83
C GLY A 367 17.43 17.31 32.87
N CYS A 368 18.38 18.19 33.27
CA CYS A 368 18.15 19.64 33.33
C CYS A 368 18.13 20.36 31.96
N GLY A 369 18.08 19.65 30.83
CA GLY A 369 17.88 20.25 29.50
C GLY A 369 19.17 20.55 28.71
N LYS A 370 20.39 20.14 29.16
CA LYS A 370 21.66 20.38 28.43
C LYS A 370 21.66 19.83 26.99
N SER A 371 21.25 18.60 26.84
CA SER A 371 21.13 17.95 25.53
C SER A 371 20.07 18.61 24.65
N THR A 372 19.01 19.15 25.26
CA THR A 372 17.95 19.88 24.56
C THR A 372 18.47 21.22 24.02
N ILE A 373 19.27 21.97 24.81
CA ILE A 373 19.93 23.20 24.34
C ILE A 373 20.86 22.88 23.17
N SER A 374 21.66 21.81 23.26
CA SER A 374 22.55 21.38 22.17
C SER A 374 21.76 21.00 20.91
N ALA A 375 20.64 20.29 21.05
CA ALA A 375 19.77 19.90 19.93
C ALA A 375 19.13 21.12 19.26
N LEU A 376 18.69 22.11 20.03
CA LEU A 376 18.16 23.37 19.51
C LEU A 376 19.25 24.16 18.76
N LEU A 377 20.46 24.29 19.33
CA LEU A 377 21.60 24.97 18.70
C LEU A 377 22.04 24.32 17.39
N MET A 378 21.90 22.98 17.28
CA MET A 378 22.16 22.24 16.05
C MET A 378 20.98 22.32 15.03
N GLY A 379 19.91 23.05 15.34
CA GLY A 379 18.75 23.13 14.48
C GLY A 379 17.91 21.84 14.36
N ARG A 380 18.16 20.84 15.24
CA ARG A 380 17.40 19.58 15.24
C ARG A 380 15.95 19.78 15.65
N ASN A 381 15.69 20.71 16.56
CA ASN A 381 14.35 21.07 17.04
C ASN A 381 14.12 22.56 16.79
N LYS A 382 12.93 22.92 16.32
CA LYS A 382 12.61 24.33 15.94
C LYS A 382 11.45 24.93 16.74
N GLY A 383 10.76 24.16 17.57
CA GLY A 383 9.55 24.54 18.30
C GLY A 383 9.78 25.36 19.60
N TYR A 384 10.92 26.03 19.78
CA TYR A 384 11.19 26.84 20.98
C TYR A 384 10.48 28.18 20.98
N THR A 385 10.23 28.73 22.17
CA THR A 385 9.82 30.13 22.39
C THR A 385 10.96 30.92 23.00
N GLY A 386 10.91 32.24 22.90
CA GLY A 386 12.04 33.12 23.20
C GLY A 386 12.87 33.41 21.93
N SER A 387 14.09 33.87 22.11
CA SER A 387 15.02 34.20 21.00
C SER A 387 16.31 33.40 21.11
N MET A 388 16.78 32.89 19.98
CA MET A 388 18.07 32.24 19.83
C MET A 388 18.74 32.77 18.57
N THR A 389 19.77 33.59 18.75
CA THR A 389 20.46 34.25 17.64
C THR A 389 21.89 33.74 17.48
N VAL A 390 22.37 33.69 16.24
CA VAL A 390 23.74 33.39 15.86
C VAL A 390 24.28 34.58 15.05
N GLY A 391 25.25 35.30 15.58
CA GLY A 391 25.77 36.50 14.92
C GLY A 391 24.71 37.56 14.66
N GLY A 392 23.70 37.64 15.53
CA GLY A 392 22.58 38.57 15.42
C GLY A 392 21.40 38.11 14.54
N ALA A 393 21.52 37.02 13.76
CA ALA A 393 20.40 36.45 13.03
C ALA A 393 19.67 35.41 13.87
N GLU A 394 18.34 35.43 13.86
CA GLU A 394 17.53 34.45 14.58
C GLU A 394 17.72 33.06 13.96
N LEU A 395 17.90 32.03 14.79
CA LEU A 395 18.21 30.67 14.32
C LEU A 395 17.14 30.09 13.38
N ARG A 396 15.87 30.51 13.55
CA ARG A 396 14.75 30.11 12.68
C ARG A 396 14.89 30.61 11.25
N ASP A 397 15.55 31.75 11.06
CA ASP A 397 15.71 32.43 9.78
C ASP A 397 16.98 31.98 9.05
N ILE A 398 17.84 31.19 9.72
CA ILE A 398 19.10 30.69 9.17
C ILE A 398 18.83 29.46 8.32
N GLU A 399 19.45 29.44 7.13
CA GLU A 399 19.46 28.29 6.24
C GLU A 399 20.17 27.10 6.92
N GLU A 400 19.47 25.96 7.01
CA GLU A 400 19.97 24.77 7.70
C GLU A 400 21.29 24.26 7.11
N ALA A 401 21.42 24.26 5.78
CA ALA A 401 22.65 23.85 5.10
C ALA A 401 23.82 24.77 5.46
N SER A 402 23.59 26.06 5.61
CA SER A 402 24.57 27.05 6.05
C SER A 402 24.98 26.86 7.52
N LEU A 403 24.01 26.59 8.39
CA LEU A 403 24.23 26.26 9.79
C LEU A 403 25.08 24.96 9.93
N MET A 404 24.73 23.91 9.18
CA MET A 404 25.45 22.65 9.21
C MET A 404 26.87 22.77 8.68
N ARG A 405 27.11 23.52 7.59
CA ARG A 405 28.48 23.78 7.07
C ARG A 405 29.33 24.52 8.09
N ARG A 406 28.73 25.40 8.86
CA ARG A 406 29.43 26.12 9.93
C ARG A 406 29.75 25.20 11.11
N ASN A 407 28.83 24.32 11.48
CA ASN A 407 29.02 23.31 12.51
C ASN A 407 30.16 22.37 12.16
N GLN A 408 30.31 21.99 10.89
CA GLN A 408 31.44 21.17 10.41
C GLN A 408 32.80 21.92 10.43
N ARG A 409 32.81 23.26 10.34
CA ARG A 409 34.04 24.07 10.34
C ARG A 409 34.52 24.51 11.72
N GLY A 410 33.94 24.03 12.82
CA GLY A 410 34.58 24.16 14.12
C GLY A 410 33.86 24.93 15.22
N ILE A 411 32.58 25.32 15.06
CA ILE A 411 31.84 25.90 16.21
C ILE A 411 31.36 24.81 17.16
N PHE A 412 31.09 23.62 16.66
CA PHE A 412 30.67 22.46 17.45
C PHE A 412 31.62 21.25 17.36
N ALA A 413 32.70 21.30 16.57
CA ALA A 413 33.69 20.21 16.47
C ALA A 413 34.39 19.94 17.80
N GLU A 414 34.53 20.96 18.66
CA GLU A 414 35.11 20.83 20.00
C GLU A 414 34.10 20.39 21.06
N THR A 415 32.78 20.48 20.79
CA THR A 415 31.73 20.01 21.72
C THR A 415 31.36 18.53 21.57
N HIS A 416 31.84 17.84 20.54
CA HIS A 416 31.64 16.41 20.32
C HIS A 416 32.37 15.47 21.27
N HIS A 417 33.15 15.98 22.23
CA HIS A 417 33.64 15.19 23.36
C HIS A 417 32.63 14.98 24.49
N LEU A 418 31.41 15.47 24.38
CA LEU A 418 30.31 14.99 25.21
C LEU A 418 29.94 13.58 24.74
N ARG A 419 30.37 12.55 25.50
CA ARG A 419 30.09 11.13 25.32
C ARG A 419 28.68 10.93 24.77
N GLN A 420 28.56 10.69 23.46
CA GLN A 420 27.49 9.88 22.93
C GLN A 420 27.72 8.45 23.47
N PRO A 421 26.68 7.74 23.91
CA PRO A 421 26.80 6.31 24.12
C PRO A 421 27.36 5.71 22.83
N PRO A 422 28.24 4.69 22.90
CA PRO A 422 28.91 4.14 21.72
C PRO A 422 27.83 3.73 20.70
N GLU A 423 27.75 4.49 19.62
CA GLU A 423 27.03 4.05 18.45
C GLU A 423 27.78 2.81 17.94
N LEU A 424 27.08 1.69 17.86
CA LEU A 424 27.58 0.49 17.19
C LEU A 424 28.11 0.91 15.82
N PRO A 425 29.39 0.61 15.48
CA PRO A 425 29.92 0.96 14.19
C PRO A 425 29.14 0.20 13.13
N LEU A 426 28.31 0.90 12.36
CA LEU A 426 27.87 0.43 11.06
C LEU A 426 29.10 0.45 10.15
N GLN A 427 29.95 -0.56 10.28
CA GLN A 427 31.01 -0.84 9.32
C GLN A 427 30.34 -1.24 8.00
N GLY A 428 30.52 -0.42 7.01
CA GLY A 428 30.52 -0.82 5.62
C GLY A 428 29.33 -0.47 4.75
N TYR A 429 28.97 0.82 4.62
CA TYR A 429 28.45 1.32 3.33
C TYR A 429 28.92 2.76 3.10
N GLY A 430 29.89 2.90 2.19
CA GLY A 430 30.15 3.97 1.26
C GLY A 430 30.13 5.44 1.73
N THR A 431 31.22 5.91 2.35
CA THR A 431 31.57 7.34 2.51
C THR A 431 32.01 8.01 1.18
N ARG A 432 31.28 7.81 0.08
CA ARG A 432 31.68 8.38 -1.23
C ARG A 432 30.56 9.09 -2.01
N GLN A 433 29.60 9.73 -1.37
CA GLN A 433 28.60 10.53 -2.13
C GLN A 433 28.05 11.78 -1.41
N PHE A 434 28.75 12.38 -0.48
CA PHE A 434 28.35 13.66 0.13
C PHE A 434 29.23 14.84 -0.23
N ALA A 435 29.91 14.82 -1.40
CA ALA A 435 30.80 15.90 -1.81
C ALA A 435 30.14 16.98 -2.70
N ASP A 436 28.94 16.77 -3.21
CA ASP A 436 28.25 17.78 -4.02
C ASP A 436 26.93 18.18 -3.37
N GLY A 437 27.03 19.22 -2.52
CA GLY A 437 25.87 19.90 -1.93
C GLY A 437 25.10 20.71 -2.96
N GLN A 438 24.30 20.08 -3.78
CA GLN A 438 23.23 20.76 -4.51
C GLN A 438 21.90 20.55 -3.80
N ALA A 439 21.28 21.68 -3.46
CA ALA A 439 19.98 21.78 -2.83
C ALA A 439 18.91 20.98 -3.62
N TRP A 440 18.38 19.93 -3.00
CA TRP A 440 17.30 19.09 -3.56
C TRP A 440 15.91 19.48 -3.07
N CYS A 441 15.72 20.73 -2.67
CA CYS A 441 14.40 21.27 -2.40
C CYS A 441 14.07 22.35 -3.43
N GLY A 442 13.42 21.96 -4.52
CA GLY A 442 12.96 22.92 -5.50
C GLY A 442 12.55 22.30 -6.84
N ARG A 443 11.41 21.60 -6.87
CA ARG A 443 10.35 21.75 -7.92
C ARG A 443 9.12 21.00 -7.51
#